data_1c64dd4374277a94a725f552b3b0bb05
#
_entry.id   1c64dd4374277a94a725f552b3b0bb05
#
_cell.length_a   1.000
_cell.length_b   1.000
_cell.length_c   1.000
_cell.angle_alpha   90.00
_cell.angle_beta   90.00
_cell.angle_gamma   90.00
#
_symmetry.space_group_name_H-M   'P 1'
#
loop_
_entity.id
_entity.type
_entity.pdbx_description
1 polymer ?
#
loop_
_entity_poly.entity_id
_entity_poly.type
_entity_poly.pdbx_seq_one_letter_code
_entity_poly.pdbx_strand_id
1 'polypeptide(L)'
;MSVLEESLTSTVAFDVERIRRDFPVLQERVRGKELVYLDNAATTQKPLTVAYALQHYYTNENANIHRGVHLLSQQATFSYERARGRVGQFINAAEPGEIVFLRGATEAVNLVAHGYGRQHVGPGDEVIVSQMEHHSNIVPWQVLCEEKGATLRVAPIN
;
A
#
# COMPACT_ATOMS: atom_id res chain seq x y z
N MET A 1 33.47 -24.27 -31.72
CA MET A 1 34.00 -23.10 -31.00
C MET A 1 33.02 -21.96 -31.19
N SER A 2 32.22 -21.86 -30.22
CA SER A 2 31.94 -20.71 -29.34
C SER A 2 31.42 -19.46 -30.06
N VAL A 3 30.10 -19.36 -30.18
CA VAL A 3 29.32 -18.12 -30.36
C VAL A 3 28.11 -18.24 -29.44
N LEU A 4 28.37 -18.44 -28.17
CA LEU A 4 27.34 -18.48 -27.11
C LEU A 4 27.94 -17.84 -25.87
N GLU A 5 27.99 -16.50 -25.79
CA GLU A 5 28.18 -15.74 -24.55
C GLU A 5 28.23 -14.24 -24.87
N GLU A 6 27.07 -13.67 -25.22
CA GLU A 6 26.81 -12.25 -25.03
C GLU A 6 25.30 -12.05 -24.77
N SER A 7 24.82 -12.66 -23.71
CA SER A 7 23.58 -12.21 -23.09
C SER A 7 23.94 -11.07 -22.13
N LEU A 8 24.13 -9.90 -22.69
CA LEU A 8 24.26 -8.65 -21.96
C LEU A 8 22.97 -8.39 -21.19
N THR A 9 22.97 -8.68 -19.91
CA THR A 9 22.06 -8.09 -18.94
C THR A 9 22.33 -6.59 -18.94
N SER A 10 21.61 -5.87 -19.79
CA SER A 10 21.53 -4.42 -19.73
C SER A 10 20.83 -4.07 -18.42
N THR A 11 21.60 -3.90 -17.35
CA THR A 11 21.10 -3.29 -16.12
C THR A 11 20.79 -1.85 -16.46
N VAL A 12 19.51 -1.57 -16.72
CA VAL A 12 19.01 -0.20 -16.89
C VAL A 12 19.39 0.53 -15.59
N ALA A 13 20.32 1.46 -15.67
CA ALA A 13 20.75 2.24 -14.52
C ALA A 13 19.52 2.97 -13.93
N PHE A 14 19.35 2.90 -12.61
CA PHE A 14 18.27 3.58 -11.90
C PHE A 14 18.48 5.09 -11.98
N ASP A 15 17.75 5.75 -12.88
CA ASP A 15 17.84 7.21 -13.11
C ASP A 15 17.02 7.97 -12.07
N VAL A 16 17.68 8.30 -10.96
CA VAL A 16 17.10 9.03 -9.83
C VAL A 16 16.57 10.40 -10.26
N GLU A 17 17.32 11.13 -11.08
CA GLU A 17 16.95 12.48 -11.48
C GLU A 17 15.73 12.49 -12.41
N ARG A 18 15.60 11.51 -13.28
CA ARG A 18 14.41 11.33 -14.10
C ARG A 18 13.19 11.05 -13.21
N ILE A 19 13.31 10.15 -12.24
CA ILE A 19 12.21 9.78 -11.34
C ILE A 19 11.84 10.98 -10.44
N ARG A 20 12.81 11.72 -9.92
CA ARG A 20 12.55 12.90 -9.09
C ARG A 20 11.69 13.95 -9.81
N ARG A 21 11.83 14.09 -11.13
CA ARG A 21 11.03 15.04 -11.93
C ARG A 21 9.53 14.72 -11.93
N ASP A 22 9.15 13.48 -11.69
CA ASP A 22 7.74 13.07 -11.60
C ASP A 22 7.07 13.57 -10.30
N PHE A 23 7.85 14.07 -9.32
CA PHE A 23 7.39 14.52 -8.01
C PHE A 23 7.60 16.04 -7.85
N PRO A 24 6.58 16.87 -8.10
CA PRO A 24 6.74 18.33 -8.10
C PRO A 24 7.32 18.89 -6.81
N VAL A 25 6.90 18.36 -5.66
CA VAL A 25 7.37 18.81 -4.35
C VAL A 25 8.89 18.65 -4.17
N LEU A 26 9.51 17.66 -4.84
CA LEU A 26 10.95 17.45 -4.78
C LEU A 26 11.75 18.45 -5.61
N GLN A 27 11.07 19.31 -6.40
CA GLN A 27 11.69 20.41 -7.14
C GLN A 27 11.71 21.72 -6.33
N GLU A 28 11.04 21.73 -5.17
CA GLU A 28 10.99 22.90 -4.31
C GLU A 28 12.35 23.24 -3.69
N ARG A 29 12.57 24.52 -3.41
CA ARG A 29 13.75 24.99 -2.71
C ARG A 29 13.38 25.51 -1.32
N VAL A 30 14.03 24.97 -0.31
CA VAL A 30 13.85 25.38 1.07
C VAL A 30 15.06 26.18 1.53
N ARG A 31 14.88 27.42 1.92
CA ARG A 31 15.96 28.34 2.34
C ARG A 31 17.08 28.45 1.28
N GLY A 32 16.70 28.48 -0.01
CA GLY A 32 17.64 28.59 -1.13
C GLY A 32 18.37 27.29 -1.50
N LYS A 33 18.15 26.19 -0.81
CA LYS A 33 18.72 24.86 -1.10
C LYS A 33 17.67 23.92 -1.68
N GLU A 34 18.09 22.93 -2.45
CA GLU A 34 17.21 21.87 -2.93
C GLU A 34 16.62 21.09 -1.76
N LEU A 35 15.34 20.71 -1.91
CA LEU A 35 14.66 19.93 -0.89
C LEU A 35 15.25 18.50 -0.81
N VAL A 36 15.72 18.14 0.39
CA VAL A 36 16.00 16.77 0.78
C VAL A 36 14.86 16.30 1.67
N TYR A 37 14.05 15.35 1.18
CA TYR A 37 12.90 14.81 1.89
C TYR A 37 13.16 13.35 2.28
N LEU A 38 13.28 13.08 3.58
CA LEU A 38 13.64 11.76 4.13
C LEU A 38 12.52 11.14 4.98
N ASP A 39 11.33 11.72 4.94
CA ASP A 39 10.19 11.30 5.78
C ASP A 39 9.07 10.58 4.99
N ASN A 40 9.45 9.85 3.94
CA ASN A 40 8.48 9.09 3.14
C ASN A 40 7.80 7.96 3.91
N ALA A 41 8.40 7.45 4.99
CA ALA A 41 7.80 6.44 5.84
C ALA A 41 6.53 6.96 6.54
N ALA A 42 6.53 8.24 6.96
CA ALA A 42 5.35 8.88 7.53
C ALA A 42 4.39 9.38 6.43
N THR A 43 4.93 10.07 5.42
CA THR A 43 4.13 10.63 4.32
C THR A 43 4.88 10.51 3.00
N THR A 44 4.48 9.57 2.16
CA THR A 44 5.05 9.41 0.82
C THR A 44 4.61 10.54 -0.10
N GLN A 45 5.56 11.19 -0.77
CA GLN A 45 5.27 12.19 -1.77
C GLN A 45 4.54 11.58 -2.98
N LYS A 46 3.70 12.37 -3.62
CA LYS A 46 2.85 11.90 -4.71
C LYS A 46 3.41 12.35 -6.07
N PRO A 47 3.53 11.44 -7.04
CA PRO A 47 3.86 11.84 -8.40
C PRO A 47 2.70 12.63 -9.03
N LEU A 48 3.03 13.49 -9.97
CA LEU A 48 2.07 14.38 -10.63
C LEU A 48 0.91 13.62 -11.29
N THR A 49 1.19 12.43 -11.81
CA THR A 49 0.18 11.53 -12.38
C THR A 49 -0.91 11.14 -11.40
N VAL A 50 -0.57 10.93 -10.13
CA VAL A 50 -1.56 10.61 -9.07
C VAL A 50 -2.40 11.84 -8.75
N ALA A 51 -1.79 13.04 -8.65
CA ALA A 51 -2.52 14.27 -8.40
C ALA A 51 -3.52 14.56 -9.54
N TYR A 52 -3.10 14.40 -10.78
CA TYR A 52 -3.98 14.57 -11.95
C TYR A 52 -5.09 13.52 -12.03
N ALA A 53 -4.81 12.27 -11.67
CA ALA A 53 -5.84 11.23 -11.66
C ALA A 53 -6.96 11.55 -10.66
N LEU A 54 -6.60 12.04 -9.47
CA LEU A 54 -7.58 12.48 -8.46
C LEU A 54 -8.38 13.70 -8.94
N GLN A 55 -7.71 14.71 -9.50
CA GLN A 55 -8.38 15.87 -10.05
C GLN A 55 -9.34 15.46 -11.16
N HIS A 56 -8.89 14.66 -12.11
CA HIS A 56 -9.70 14.19 -13.24
C HIS A 56 -10.94 13.42 -12.76
N TYR A 57 -10.78 12.51 -11.80
CA TYR A 57 -11.89 11.78 -11.22
C TYR A 57 -12.95 12.73 -10.63
N TYR A 58 -12.54 13.65 -9.78
CA TYR A 58 -13.49 14.55 -9.12
C TYR A 58 -14.16 15.55 -10.08
N THR A 59 -13.47 15.96 -11.14
CA THR A 59 -14.02 16.93 -12.09
C THR A 59 -14.84 16.30 -13.21
N ASN A 60 -14.65 15.01 -13.54
CA ASN A 60 -15.23 14.41 -14.73
C ASN A 60 -15.97 13.09 -14.49
N GLU A 61 -15.60 12.28 -13.48
CA GLU A 61 -16.06 10.90 -13.34
C GLU A 61 -16.73 10.61 -11.99
N ASN A 62 -16.74 11.57 -11.07
CA ASN A 62 -17.17 11.34 -9.68
C ASN A 62 -18.62 10.80 -9.62
N ALA A 63 -18.75 9.52 -9.34
CA ALA A 63 -20.02 8.83 -9.22
C ALA A 63 -19.93 7.67 -8.21
N ASN A 64 -21.09 7.23 -7.74
CA ASN A 64 -21.20 6.08 -6.86
C ASN A 64 -20.87 4.80 -7.64
N ILE A 65 -19.97 3.97 -7.08
CA ILE A 65 -19.58 2.68 -7.67
C ILE A 65 -20.61 1.59 -7.33
N HIS A 66 -20.74 0.57 -8.19
CA HIS A 66 -21.53 -0.68 -8.03
C HIS A 66 -23.05 -0.52 -7.93
N ARG A 67 -23.60 0.68 -7.77
CA ARG A 67 -25.04 0.85 -7.51
C ARG A 67 -25.78 1.73 -8.52
N GLY A 68 -25.07 2.46 -9.35
CA GLY A 68 -25.68 3.33 -10.36
C GLY A 68 -25.82 2.64 -11.70
N VAL A 69 -26.94 2.87 -12.40
CA VAL A 69 -27.20 2.34 -13.75
C VAL A 69 -26.82 3.34 -14.85
N HIS A 70 -26.40 4.55 -14.49
CA HIS A 70 -26.00 5.59 -15.44
C HIS A 70 -24.50 5.50 -15.80
N LEU A 71 -24.16 6.11 -16.93
CA LEU A 71 -22.82 6.02 -17.54
C LEU A 71 -21.67 6.33 -16.56
N LEU A 72 -21.74 7.43 -15.80
CA LEU A 72 -20.67 7.80 -14.85
C LEU A 72 -20.43 6.72 -13.79
N SER A 73 -21.52 6.12 -13.26
CA SER A 73 -21.38 5.03 -12.28
C SER A 73 -20.72 3.78 -12.88
N GLN A 74 -21.05 3.45 -14.14
CA GLN A 74 -20.41 2.34 -14.86
C GLN A 74 -18.93 2.61 -15.07
N GLN A 75 -18.55 3.81 -15.50
CA GLN A 75 -17.15 4.22 -15.70
C GLN A 75 -16.36 4.20 -14.38
N ALA A 76 -16.92 4.76 -13.32
CA ALA A 76 -16.29 4.76 -11.99
C ALA A 76 -16.09 3.32 -11.47
N THR A 77 -17.11 2.45 -11.63
CA THR A 77 -17.02 1.04 -11.28
C THR A 77 -15.92 0.32 -12.08
N PHE A 78 -15.90 0.52 -13.38
CA PHE A 78 -14.86 -0.05 -14.26
C PHE A 78 -13.45 0.38 -13.84
N SER A 79 -13.26 1.67 -13.57
CA SER A 79 -11.97 2.22 -13.15
C SER A 79 -11.53 1.64 -11.78
N TYR A 80 -12.46 1.50 -10.84
CA TYR A 80 -12.22 0.91 -9.53
C TYR A 80 -11.81 -0.57 -9.63
N GLU A 81 -12.56 -1.37 -10.38
CA GLU A 81 -12.27 -2.81 -10.54
C GLU A 81 -10.98 -3.05 -11.35
N ARG A 82 -10.70 -2.20 -12.34
CA ARG A 82 -9.42 -2.24 -13.05
C ARG A 82 -8.24 -1.94 -12.11
N ALA A 83 -8.37 -0.98 -11.20
CA ALA A 83 -7.34 -0.71 -10.19
C ALA A 83 -7.15 -1.90 -9.24
N ARG A 84 -8.25 -2.52 -8.79
CA ARG A 84 -8.24 -3.75 -7.98
C ARG A 84 -7.45 -4.87 -8.67
N GLY A 85 -7.76 -5.15 -9.92
CA GLY A 85 -7.06 -6.17 -10.71
C GLY A 85 -5.57 -5.89 -10.88
N ARG A 86 -5.18 -4.62 -11.09
CA ARG A 86 -3.75 -4.23 -11.17
C ARG A 86 -3.01 -4.41 -9.86
N VAL A 87 -3.63 -4.05 -8.74
CA VAL A 87 -3.05 -4.28 -7.41
C VAL A 87 -2.90 -5.78 -7.16
N GLY A 88 -3.94 -6.57 -7.47
CA GLY A 88 -3.89 -8.03 -7.36
C GLY A 88 -2.73 -8.64 -8.15
N GLN A 89 -2.56 -8.25 -9.41
CA GLN A 89 -1.43 -8.70 -10.24
C GLN A 89 -0.07 -8.29 -9.65
N PHE A 90 0.04 -7.06 -9.13
CA PHE A 90 1.30 -6.57 -8.56
C PHE A 90 1.75 -7.36 -7.32
N ILE A 91 0.81 -7.74 -6.45
CA ILE A 91 1.11 -8.52 -5.24
C ILE A 91 0.93 -10.03 -5.41
N ASN A 92 0.69 -10.48 -6.65
CA ASN A 92 0.48 -11.89 -6.99
C ASN A 92 -0.68 -12.54 -6.23
N ALA A 93 -1.79 -11.81 -6.06
CA ALA A 93 -3.04 -12.36 -5.53
C ALA A 93 -3.67 -13.32 -6.54
N ALA A 94 -4.26 -14.41 -6.07
CA ALA A 94 -4.89 -15.43 -6.93
C ALA A 94 -6.19 -14.89 -7.56
N GLU A 95 -6.96 -14.11 -6.80
CA GLU A 95 -8.25 -13.60 -7.25
C GLU A 95 -8.42 -12.10 -6.86
N PRO A 96 -9.15 -11.32 -7.67
CA PRO A 96 -9.42 -9.91 -7.35
C PRO A 96 -10.17 -9.72 -6.02
N GLY A 97 -10.94 -10.71 -5.58
CA GLY A 97 -11.66 -10.69 -4.30
C GLY A 97 -10.76 -10.66 -3.07
N GLU A 98 -9.48 -11.05 -3.20
CA GLU A 98 -8.49 -10.97 -2.12
C GLU A 98 -8.03 -9.52 -1.86
N ILE A 99 -8.36 -8.57 -2.75
CA ILE A 99 -7.97 -7.18 -2.61
C ILE A 99 -9.10 -6.38 -1.98
N VAL A 100 -8.83 -5.85 -0.80
CA VAL A 100 -9.74 -4.95 -0.07
C VAL A 100 -9.08 -3.57 0.07
N PHE A 101 -9.67 -2.55 -0.54
CA PHE A 101 -9.20 -1.17 -0.40
C PHE A 101 -9.67 -0.58 0.93
N LEU A 102 -8.74 -0.04 1.70
CA LEU A 102 -8.95 0.55 3.00
C LEU A 102 -8.26 1.92 3.09
N ARG A 103 -8.55 2.70 4.13
CA ARG A 103 -8.00 4.04 4.31
C ARG A 103 -6.50 4.05 4.66
N GLY A 104 -5.95 2.93 5.12
CA GLY A 104 -4.54 2.79 5.45
C GLY A 104 -4.22 1.55 6.29
N ALA A 105 -2.94 1.36 6.60
CA ALA A 105 -2.43 0.19 7.32
C ALA A 105 -3.10 -0.01 8.69
N THR A 106 -3.38 1.06 9.43
CA THR A 106 -4.07 0.98 10.72
C THR A 106 -5.42 0.29 10.60
N GLU A 107 -6.24 0.69 9.61
CA GLU A 107 -7.54 0.07 9.37
C GLU A 107 -7.37 -1.39 8.91
N ALA A 108 -6.39 -1.66 8.06
CA ALA A 108 -6.13 -3.01 7.56
C ALA A 108 -5.76 -3.99 8.68
N VAL A 109 -4.84 -3.60 9.56
CA VAL A 109 -4.45 -4.44 10.71
C VAL A 109 -5.62 -4.67 11.66
N ASN A 110 -6.40 -3.62 11.96
CA ASN A 110 -7.59 -3.76 12.80
C ASN A 110 -8.65 -4.66 12.15
N LEU A 111 -8.84 -4.56 10.83
CA LEU A 111 -9.78 -5.44 10.11
C LEU A 111 -9.38 -6.91 10.24
N VAL A 112 -8.08 -7.23 10.08
CA VAL A 112 -7.58 -8.59 10.23
C VAL A 112 -7.71 -9.06 11.68
N ALA A 113 -7.32 -8.24 12.66
CA ALA A 113 -7.43 -8.60 14.07
C ALA A 113 -8.88 -8.86 14.50
N HIS A 114 -9.83 -7.99 14.10
CA HIS A 114 -11.24 -8.13 14.44
C HIS A 114 -11.97 -9.20 13.62
N GLY A 115 -11.67 -9.35 12.34
CA GLY A 115 -12.31 -10.34 11.47
C GLY A 115 -11.71 -11.74 11.69
N TYR A 116 -10.51 -11.95 11.20
CA TYR A 116 -9.82 -13.23 11.25
C TYR A 116 -9.32 -13.58 12.67
N GLY A 117 -8.63 -12.64 13.32
CA GLY A 117 -8.00 -12.88 14.62
C GLY A 117 -9.00 -13.34 15.68
N ARG A 118 -10.13 -12.66 15.83
CA ARG A 118 -11.18 -13.04 16.81
C ARG A 118 -11.75 -14.42 16.59
N GLN A 119 -11.73 -14.95 15.37
CA GLN A 119 -12.27 -16.26 15.05
C GLN A 119 -11.24 -17.38 15.22
N HIS A 120 -9.94 -17.09 15.10
CA HIS A 120 -8.89 -18.10 14.99
C HIS A 120 -7.86 -18.04 16.12
N VAL A 121 -7.83 -16.98 16.94
CA VAL A 121 -6.93 -16.83 18.06
C VAL A 121 -7.68 -17.10 19.37
N GLY A 122 -7.10 -17.95 20.23
CA GLY A 122 -7.66 -18.35 21.50
C GLY A 122 -6.60 -18.59 22.60
N PRO A 123 -7.03 -19.08 23.77
CA PRO A 123 -6.11 -19.38 24.88
C PRO A 123 -5.02 -20.36 24.48
N GLY A 124 -3.76 -20.01 24.75
CA GLY A 124 -2.59 -20.82 24.41
C GLY A 124 -1.97 -20.52 23.06
N ASP A 125 -2.63 -19.74 22.20
CA ASP A 125 -2.05 -19.27 20.94
C ASP A 125 -1.06 -18.12 21.18
N GLU A 126 -0.18 -17.93 20.21
CA GLU A 126 0.79 -16.84 20.21
C GLU A 126 0.68 -16.00 18.94
N VAL A 127 0.68 -14.67 19.11
CA VAL A 127 0.80 -13.71 18.02
C VAL A 127 2.21 -13.10 18.08
N ILE A 128 2.93 -13.12 16.96
CA ILE A 128 4.30 -12.62 16.89
C ILE A 128 4.34 -11.32 16.13
N VAL A 129 4.96 -10.29 16.72
CA VAL A 129 5.27 -9.00 16.07
C VAL A 129 6.77 -8.73 16.16
N SER A 130 7.34 -7.95 15.24
CA SER A 130 8.74 -7.54 15.36
C SER A 130 8.89 -6.37 16.33
N GLN A 131 10.09 -6.18 16.87
CA GLN A 131 10.41 -5.04 17.74
C GLN A 131 10.35 -3.68 16.99
N MET A 132 10.43 -3.69 15.65
CA MET A 132 10.40 -2.48 14.83
C MET A 132 9.01 -2.02 14.41
N GLU A 133 7.95 -2.68 14.86
CA GLU A 133 6.61 -2.36 14.40
C GLU A 133 6.15 -0.97 14.81
N HIS A 134 5.41 -0.32 13.93
CA HIS A 134 4.62 0.86 14.27
C HIS A 134 3.46 0.45 15.20
N HIS A 135 3.06 1.33 16.11
CA HIS A 135 1.96 1.07 17.06
C HIS A 135 0.68 0.52 16.42
N SER A 136 0.39 0.92 15.19
CA SER A 136 -0.77 0.41 14.43
C SER A 136 -0.71 -1.09 14.17
N ASN A 137 0.50 -1.69 14.21
CA ASN A 137 0.70 -3.13 14.06
C ASN A 137 1.18 -3.82 15.37
N ILE A 138 1.00 -3.16 16.52
CA ILE A 138 1.23 -3.74 17.85
C ILE A 138 -0.07 -3.75 18.64
N VAL A 139 -0.68 -2.58 18.81
CA VAL A 139 -1.83 -2.37 19.70
C VAL A 139 -3.04 -3.26 19.35
N PRO A 140 -3.45 -3.42 18.08
CA PRO A 140 -4.58 -4.30 17.74
C PRO A 140 -4.34 -5.75 18.15
N TRP A 141 -3.11 -6.24 18.01
CA TRP A 141 -2.75 -7.59 18.42
C TRP A 141 -2.66 -7.76 19.94
N GLN A 142 -2.15 -6.73 20.64
CA GLN A 142 -2.15 -6.72 22.11
C GLN A 142 -3.57 -6.82 22.64
N VAL A 143 -4.48 -5.97 22.15
CA VAL A 143 -5.90 -6.00 22.55
C VAL A 143 -6.54 -7.36 22.24
N LEU A 144 -6.27 -7.92 21.05
CA LEU A 144 -6.77 -9.23 20.67
C LEU A 144 -6.27 -10.33 21.63
N CYS A 145 -4.98 -10.33 21.95
CA CYS A 145 -4.37 -11.33 22.85
C CYS A 145 -4.96 -11.23 24.26
N GLU A 146 -5.11 -10.01 24.79
CA GLU A 146 -5.77 -9.77 26.09
C GLU A 146 -7.21 -10.27 26.10
N GLU A 147 -7.99 -9.98 25.07
CA GLU A 147 -9.38 -10.40 24.92
C GLU A 147 -9.52 -11.94 24.83
N LYS A 148 -8.56 -12.58 24.14
CA LYS A 148 -8.63 -14.01 23.80
C LYS A 148 -7.84 -14.93 24.73
N GLY A 149 -7.09 -14.38 25.69
CA GLY A 149 -6.18 -15.17 26.53
C GLY A 149 -4.99 -15.74 25.77
N ALA A 150 -4.63 -15.14 24.65
CA ALA A 150 -3.44 -15.47 23.87
C ALA A 150 -2.22 -14.67 24.34
N THR A 151 -1.04 -15.01 23.84
CA THR A 151 0.22 -14.34 24.20
C THR A 151 0.76 -13.53 23.04
N LEU A 152 1.05 -12.25 23.26
CA LEU A 152 1.81 -11.43 22.31
C LEU A 152 3.32 -11.66 22.52
N ARG A 153 4.01 -12.09 21.47
CA ARG A 153 5.47 -12.26 21.45
C ARG A 153 6.13 -11.18 20.60
N VAL A 154 7.24 -10.65 21.09
CA VAL A 154 8.02 -9.67 20.34
C VAL A 154 9.31 -10.34 19.87
N ALA A 155 9.50 -10.43 18.55
CA ALA A 155 10.74 -10.89 17.95
C ALA A 155 11.79 -9.77 18.04
N PRO A 156 12.93 -10.00 18.74
CA PRO A 156 13.99 -9.00 18.85
C PRO A 156 14.69 -8.81 17.51
N ILE A 157 15.31 -7.64 17.33
CA ILE A 157 16.12 -7.30 16.16
C ILE A 157 17.56 -7.15 16.62
N ASN A 158 18.47 -7.82 15.93
CA ASN A 158 19.91 -7.77 16.19
C ASN A 158 20.56 -6.71 15.29
#